data_ae2197a7a18aec682ca334425b2ecc4a
#
_entry.id   ae2197a7a18aec682ca334425b2ecc4a
#
_cell.length_a   1.000
_cell.length_b   1.000
_cell.length_c   1.000
_cell.angle_alpha   90.00
_cell.angle_beta   90.00
_cell.angle_gamma   90.00
#
_symmetry.space_group_name_H-M   'P 1'
#
loop_
_entity.id
_entity.type
_entity.pdbx_description
1 polymer ?
#
loop_
_entity_poly.entity_id
_entity_poly.type
_entity_poly.pdbx_seq_one_letter_code
_entity_poly.pdbx_strand_id
1 'polypeptide(L)'
;MLNTMLFLHVLGAVGMGFYVVLPFMVGRASKLNGGGQGGLADGLVTANRIAQYFLIVQLLTGGYLMSQNDYTVVWMIIVTLLFLAIAAISGIMTKPLKRIVSSIQDGQSATAYIAKARVFSLIVLVLYVVVIYFMKFPFYKL
;
A
#
# COMPACT_ATOMS: atom_id res chain seq x y z
N MET A 1 11.08 -4.08 24.97
CA MET A 1 11.16 -4.54 23.57
C MET A 1 9.79 -4.71 22.95
N LEU A 2 8.86 -5.43 23.60
CA LEU A 2 7.51 -5.64 23.07
C LEU A 2 6.76 -4.33 22.80
N ASN A 3 6.78 -3.39 23.78
CA ASN A 3 6.11 -2.10 23.61
C ASN A 3 6.71 -1.26 22.50
N THR A 4 8.04 -1.33 22.31
CA THR A 4 8.72 -0.62 21.22
C THR A 4 8.32 -1.20 19.86
N MET A 5 8.26 -2.53 19.76
CA MET A 5 7.85 -3.19 18.51
C MET A 5 6.38 -2.92 18.19
N LEU A 6 5.52 -2.91 19.21
CA LEU A 6 4.11 -2.55 19.01
C LEU A 6 3.97 -1.11 18.53
N PHE A 7 4.74 -0.18 19.11
CA PHE A 7 4.74 1.21 18.67
C PHE A 7 5.18 1.34 17.21
N LEU A 8 6.27 0.67 16.83
CA LEU A 8 6.76 0.69 15.46
C LEU A 8 5.76 0.06 14.50
N HIS A 9 5.08 -1.01 14.93
CA HIS A 9 4.05 -1.66 14.12
C HIS A 9 2.86 -0.73 13.87
N VAL A 10 2.38 -0.04 14.91
CA VAL A 10 1.30 0.94 14.78
C VAL A 10 1.73 2.11 13.90
N LEU A 11 2.96 2.59 14.08
CA LEU A 11 3.52 3.67 13.25
C LEU A 11 3.57 3.27 11.77
N GLY A 12 4.00 2.03 11.50
CA GLY A 12 4.01 1.48 10.15
C GLY A 12 2.60 1.40 9.56
N ALA A 13 1.62 0.98 10.36
CA ALA A 13 0.22 0.92 9.93
C ALA A 13 -0.31 2.31 9.55
N VAL A 14 0.03 3.33 10.35
CA VAL A 14 -0.34 4.73 10.05
C VAL A 14 0.31 5.19 8.74
N GLY A 15 1.59 4.87 8.55
CA GLY A 15 2.30 5.21 7.31
C GLY A 15 1.69 4.54 6.09
N MET A 16 1.17 3.33 6.24
CA MET A 16 0.46 2.62 5.16
C MET A 16 -0.93 3.20 4.88
N GLY A 17 -1.43 4.09 5.72
CA GLY A 17 -2.71 4.79 5.51
C GLY A 17 -2.80 5.52 4.18
N PHE A 18 -1.66 5.81 3.53
CA PHE A 18 -1.60 6.29 2.17
C PHE A 18 -2.45 5.44 1.21
N TYR A 19 -2.50 4.13 1.40
CA TYR A 19 -3.25 3.23 0.52
C TYR A 19 -4.77 3.42 0.61
N VAL A 20 -5.28 4.01 1.69
CA VAL A 20 -6.70 4.40 1.80
C VAL A 20 -7.00 5.58 0.88
N VAL A 21 -6.08 6.53 0.79
CA VAL A 21 -6.23 7.77 0.02
C VAL A 21 -5.88 7.58 -1.45
N LEU A 22 -4.98 6.64 -1.75
CA LEU A 22 -4.40 6.48 -3.08
C LEU A 22 -5.42 6.35 -4.22
N PRO A 23 -6.48 5.51 -4.12
CA PRO A 23 -7.45 5.42 -5.22
C PRO A 23 -8.14 6.74 -5.52
N PHE A 24 -8.41 7.54 -4.50
CA PHE A 24 -9.03 8.85 -4.64
C PHE A 24 -8.07 9.83 -5.31
N MET A 25 -6.78 9.78 -4.97
CA MET A 25 -5.74 10.61 -5.60
C MET A 25 -5.54 10.23 -7.06
N VAL A 26 -5.53 8.94 -7.38
CA VAL A 26 -5.46 8.48 -8.77
C VAL A 26 -6.69 8.92 -9.54
N GLY A 27 -7.89 8.82 -8.93
CA GLY A 27 -9.11 9.34 -9.52
C GLY A 27 -9.06 10.83 -9.77
N ARG A 28 -8.42 11.60 -8.89
CA ARG A 28 -8.22 13.04 -9.08
C ARG A 28 -7.27 13.31 -10.25
N ALA A 29 -6.22 12.49 -10.40
CA ALA A 29 -5.29 12.61 -11.52
C ALA A 29 -6.00 12.48 -12.86
N SER A 30 -7.04 11.64 -12.95
CA SER A 30 -7.81 11.48 -14.18
C SER A 30 -8.56 12.75 -14.63
N LYS A 31 -8.78 13.68 -13.69
CA LYS A 31 -9.47 14.96 -13.94
C LYS A 31 -8.50 16.11 -14.25
N LEU A 32 -7.20 15.87 -14.15
CA LEU A 32 -6.15 16.86 -14.39
C LEU A 32 -5.54 16.64 -15.77
N ASN A 33 -4.83 17.65 -16.29
CA ASN A 33 -4.14 17.62 -17.58
C ASN A 33 -2.73 18.10 -17.44
N GLY A 34 -1.88 17.71 -18.38
CA GLY A 34 -0.54 18.27 -18.57
C GLY A 34 0.29 18.24 -17.30
N GLY A 35 0.88 19.39 -16.96
CA GLY A 35 1.78 19.51 -15.82
C GLY A 35 1.13 19.18 -14.47
N GLY A 36 -0.16 19.50 -14.29
CA GLY A 36 -0.88 19.17 -13.06
C GLY A 36 -1.04 17.66 -12.88
N GLN A 37 -1.40 16.96 -13.95
CA GLN A 37 -1.53 15.52 -13.95
C GLN A 37 -0.19 14.84 -13.72
N GLY A 38 0.86 15.28 -14.44
CA GLY A 38 2.21 14.74 -14.28
C GLY A 38 2.79 15.01 -12.90
N GLY A 39 2.56 16.21 -12.35
CA GLY A 39 3.02 16.56 -11.01
C GLY A 39 2.38 15.71 -9.92
N LEU A 40 1.06 15.48 -10.01
CA LEU A 40 0.36 14.62 -9.06
C LEU A 40 0.88 13.17 -9.17
N ALA A 41 1.05 12.66 -10.38
CA ALA A 41 1.57 11.29 -10.59
C ALA A 41 2.98 11.15 -10.02
N ASP A 42 3.84 12.14 -10.23
CA ASP A 42 5.20 12.13 -9.67
C ASP A 42 5.18 12.11 -8.13
N GLY A 43 4.32 12.90 -7.51
CA GLY A 43 4.10 12.89 -6.08
C GLY A 43 3.61 11.53 -5.58
N LEU A 44 2.72 10.89 -6.33
CA LEU A 44 2.22 9.55 -5.98
C LEU A 44 3.31 8.48 -6.09
N VAL A 45 4.22 8.57 -7.06
CA VAL A 45 5.38 7.68 -7.14
C VAL A 45 6.24 7.78 -5.90
N THR A 46 6.54 9.00 -5.47
CA THR A 46 7.34 9.26 -4.26
C THR A 46 6.61 8.74 -3.01
N ALA A 47 5.33 9.05 -2.88
CA ALA A 47 4.53 8.63 -1.73
C ALA A 47 4.40 7.10 -1.67
N ASN A 48 4.23 6.44 -2.81
CA ASN A 48 4.17 4.99 -2.88
C ASN A 48 5.49 4.35 -2.43
N ARG A 49 6.61 4.95 -2.81
CA ARG A 49 7.94 4.47 -2.37
C ARG A 49 8.09 4.60 -0.85
N ILE A 50 7.67 5.73 -0.29
CA ILE A 50 7.70 5.94 1.16
C ILE A 50 6.81 4.91 1.86
N ALA A 51 5.60 4.69 1.34
CA ALA A 51 4.69 3.69 1.90
C ALA A 51 5.28 2.27 1.85
N GLN A 52 6.07 1.94 0.83
CA GLN A 52 6.76 0.66 0.74
C GLN A 52 7.80 0.49 1.86
N TYR A 53 8.49 1.54 2.26
CA TYR A 53 9.39 1.48 3.42
C TYR A 53 8.60 1.19 4.70
N PHE A 54 7.47 1.84 4.91
CA PHE A 54 6.60 1.54 6.05
C PHE A 54 6.08 0.11 6.00
N LEU A 55 5.83 -0.42 4.82
CA LEU A 55 5.40 -1.80 4.63
C LEU A 55 6.48 -2.80 5.09
N ILE A 56 7.75 -2.50 4.81
CA ILE A 56 8.88 -3.31 5.28
C ILE A 56 8.96 -3.29 6.81
N VAL A 57 8.86 -2.11 7.41
CA VAL A 57 8.82 -1.96 8.87
C VAL A 57 7.67 -2.77 9.45
N GLN A 58 6.51 -2.70 8.81
CA GLN A 58 5.31 -3.41 9.22
C GLN A 58 5.51 -4.93 9.20
N LEU A 59 6.14 -5.44 8.16
CA LEU A 59 6.42 -6.86 8.02
C LEU A 59 7.38 -7.36 9.10
N LEU A 60 8.47 -6.62 9.34
CA LEU A 60 9.47 -6.98 10.34
C LEU A 60 8.89 -6.94 11.77
N THR A 61 8.19 -5.86 12.09
CA THR A 61 7.58 -5.72 13.44
C THR A 61 6.44 -6.70 13.63
N GLY A 62 5.65 -6.95 12.57
CA GLY A 62 4.58 -7.94 12.60
C GLY A 62 5.09 -9.35 12.85
N GLY A 63 6.19 -9.72 12.20
CA GLY A 63 6.83 -11.02 12.42
C GLY A 63 7.26 -11.21 13.86
N TYR A 64 7.89 -10.18 14.43
CA TYR A 64 8.28 -10.20 15.84
C TYR A 64 7.05 -10.36 16.75
N LEU A 65 6.01 -9.57 16.53
CA LEU A 65 4.80 -9.63 17.36
C LEU A 65 4.10 -10.99 17.24
N MET A 66 4.10 -11.61 16.07
CA MET A 66 3.55 -12.96 15.90
C MET A 66 4.31 -13.99 16.74
N SER A 67 5.64 -13.84 16.90
CA SER A 67 6.45 -14.75 17.70
C SER A 67 6.18 -14.63 19.20
N GLN A 68 5.62 -13.50 19.63
CA GLN A 68 5.38 -13.20 21.06
C GLN A 68 3.95 -13.45 21.52
N ASN A 69 3.07 -13.89 20.63
CA ASN A 69 1.64 -14.05 20.92
C ASN A 69 1.14 -15.42 20.42
N ASP A 70 0.03 -15.86 20.97
CA ASP A 70 -0.55 -17.18 20.70
C ASP A 70 -1.57 -17.11 19.53
N TYR A 71 -1.15 -16.59 18.39
CA TYR A 71 -1.97 -16.59 17.19
C TYR A 71 -1.97 -17.98 16.55
N THR A 72 -3.08 -18.34 15.90
CA THR A 72 -3.13 -19.60 15.14
C THR A 72 -2.24 -19.50 13.90
N VAL A 73 -1.69 -20.65 13.49
CA VAL A 73 -0.86 -20.71 12.26
C VAL A 73 -1.67 -20.28 11.05
N VAL A 74 -2.96 -20.65 10.99
CA VAL A 74 -3.85 -20.25 9.89
C VAL A 74 -3.94 -18.74 9.79
N TRP A 75 -4.15 -18.04 10.90
CA TRP A 75 -4.23 -16.59 10.92
C TRP A 75 -2.91 -15.96 10.45
N MET A 76 -1.78 -16.46 10.95
CA MET A 76 -0.47 -15.95 10.57
C MET A 76 -0.20 -16.12 9.08
N ILE A 77 -0.58 -17.25 8.50
CA ILE A 77 -0.42 -17.50 7.05
C ILE A 77 -1.29 -16.50 6.25
N ILE A 78 -2.56 -16.36 6.62
CA ILE A 78 -3.49 -15.46 5.91
C ILE A 78 -2.95 -14.03 5.93
N VAL A 79 -2.56 -13.52 7.09
CA VAL A 79 -2.06 -12.15 7.24
C VAL A 79 -0.77 -11.95 6.46
N THR A 80 0.15 -12.91 6.50
CA THR A 80 1.42 -12.82 5.77
C THR A 80 1.17 -12.79 4.26
N LEU A 81 0.28 -13.65 3.75
CA LEU A 81 -0.06 -13.66 2.33
C LEU A 81 -0.71 -12.36 1.89
N LEU A 82 -1.60 -11.80 2.70
CA LEU A 82 -2.23 -10.50 2.41
C LEU A 82 -1.18 -9.39 2.34
N PHE A 83 -0.23 -9.38 3.26
CA PHE A 83 0.87 -8.41 3.26
C PHE A 83 1.75 -8.54 2.02
N LEU A 84 2.10 -9.77 1.65
CA LEU A 84 2.90 -10.01 0.45
C LEU A 84 2.16 -9.58 -0.82
N ALA A 85 0.83 -9.80 -0.86
CA ALA A 85 0.01 -9.32 -1.97
C ALA A 85 0.01 -7.80 -2.07
N ILE A 86 -0.12 -7.09 -0.95
CA ILE A 86 -0.03 -5.62 -0.92
C ILE A 86 1.35 -5.17 -1.43
N ALA A 87 2.42 -5.80 -0.94
CA ALA A 87 3.78 -5.46 -1.36
C ALA A 87 3.98 -5.67 -2.86
N ALA A 88 3.50 -6.80 -3.38
CA ALA A 88 3.64 -7.12 -4.80
C ALA A 88 2.87 -6.12 -5.66
N ILE A 89 1.60 -5.86 -5.34
CA ILE A 89 0.75 -4.97 -6.13
C ILE A 89 1.24 -3.53 -6.04
N SER A 90 1.65 -3.06 -4.87
CA SER A 90 2.20 -1.71 -4.73
C SER A 90 3.50 -1.54 -5.52
N GLY A 91 4.32 -2.58 -5.58
CA GLY A 91 5.53 -2.58 -6.40
C GLY A 91 5.21 -2.56 -7.89
N ILE A 92 4.27 -3.38 -8.34
CA ILE A 92 3.81 -3.42 -9.74
C ILE A 92 3.18 -2.08 -10.14
N MET A 93 2.44 -1.45 -9.25
CA MET A 93 1.77 -0.16 -9.49
C MET A 93 2.76 0.97 -9.77
N THR A 94 3.98 0.89 -9.30
CA THR A 94 5.02 1.89 -9.54
C THR A 94 5.21 2.13 -11.04
N LYS A 95 5.17 1.07 -11.85
CA LYS A 95 5.39 1.18 -13.30
C LYS A 95 4.33 2.05 -13.99
N PRO A 96 3.01 1.78 -13.86
CA PRO A 96 2.02 2.66 -14.48
C PRO A 96 2.06 4.09 -13.92
N LEU A 97 2.37 4.30 -12.64
CA LEU A 97 2.51 5.65 -12.09
C LEU A 97 3.66 6.41 -12.76
N LYS A 98 4.81 5.77 -12.95
CA LYS A 98 5.94 6.37 -13.67
C LYS A 98 5.61 6.61 -15.14
N ARG A 99 4.83 5.73 -15.75
CA ARG A 99 4.41 5.89 -17.15
C ARG A 99 3.49 7.09 -17.35
N ILE A 100 2.67 7.44 -16.35
CA ILE A 100 1.87 8.67 -16.39
C ILE A 100 2.81 9.88 -16.56
N VAL A 101 3.85 9.94 -15.74
CA VAL A 101 4.82 11.05 -15.77
C VAL A 101 5.51 11.12 -17.13
N SER A 102 6.03 9.99 -17.62
CA SER A 102 6.74 9.97 -18.91
C SER A 102 5.84 10.28 -20.09
N SER A 103 4.58 9.83 -20.08
CA SER A 103 3.62 10.14 -21.14
C SER A 103 3.33 11.64 -21.21
N ILE A 104 3.18 12.30 -20.07
CA ILE A 104 2.99 13.75 -20.00
C ILE A 104 4.21 14.49 -20.56
N GLN A 105 5.41 14.06 -20.19
CA GLN A 105 6.66 14.65 -20.70
C GLN A 105 6.79 14.50 -22.22
N ASP A 106 6.29 13.39 -22.76
CA ASP A 106 6.33 13.11 -24.20
C ASP A 106 5.13 13.71 -24.95
N GLY A 107 4.26 14.43 -24.28
CA GLY A 107 3.08 15.05 -24.88
C GLY A 107 1.99 14.06 -25.25
N GLN A 108 2.01 12.85 -24.68
CA GLN A 108 1.04 11.79 -24.97
C GLN A 108 0.00 11.66 -23.86
N SER A 109 -1.14 11.02 -24.17
CA SER A 109 -2.19 10.75 -23.18
C SER A 109 -1.74 9.69 -22.19
N ALA A 110 -2.04 9.92 -20.91
CA ALA A 110 -1.76 8.98 -19.82
C ALA A 110 -3.00 8.19 -19.39
N THR A 111 -4.13 8.34 -20.08
CA THR A 111 -5.43 7.78 -19.65
C THR A 111 -5.37 6.27 -19.36
N ALA A 112 -4.71 5.49 -20.21
CA ALA A 112 -4.60 4.04 -20.02
C ALA A 112 -3.81 3.69 -18.76
N TYR A 113 -2.74 4.42 -18.47
CA TYR A 113 -1.90 4.18 -17.29
C TYR A 113 -2.61 4.62 -16.01
N ILE A 114 -3.38 5.70 -16.07
CA ILE A 114 -4.21 6.16 -14.94
C ILE A 114 -5.26 5.10 -14.60
N ALA A 115 -5.95 4.55 -15.60
CA ALA A 115 -6.94 3.49 -15.39
C ALA A 115 -6.31 2.27 -14.74
N LYS A 116 -5.13 1.86 -15.19
CA LYS A 116 -4.39 0.72 -14.64
C LYS A 116 -3.96 0.96 -13.20
N ALA A 117 -3.41 2.14 -12.91
CA ALA A 117 -3.02 2.52 -11.56
C ALA A 117 -4.23 2.56 -10.62
N ARG A 118 -5.39 3.02 -11.11
CA ARG A 118 -6.62 3.07 -10.34
C ARG A 118 -7.09 1.67 -9.95
N VAL A 119 -7.06 0.72 -10.89
CA VAL A 119 -7.45 -0.67 -10.59
C VAL A 119 -6.53 -1.25 -9.52
N PHE A 120 -5.21 -1.12 -9.67
CA PHE A 120 -4.26 -1.62 -8.68
C PHE A 120 -4.44 -0.96 -7.33
N SER A 121 -4.67 0.36 -7.29
CA SER A 121 -4.86 1.09 -6.03
C SER A 121 -6.14 0.67 -5.32
N LEU A 122 -7.21 0.36 -6.05
CA LEU A 122 -8.44 -0.16 -5.46
C LEU A 122 -8.24 -1.55 -4.87
N ILE A 123 -7.49 -2.41 -5.55
CA ILE A 123 -7.15 -3.74 -5.04
C ILE A 123 -6.34 -3.62 -3.74
N VAL A 124 -5.35 -2.74 -3.71
CA VAL A 124 -4.53 -2.51 -2.51
C VAL A 124 -5.38 -1.98 -1.36
N LEU A 125 -6.31 -1.06 -1.64
CA LEU A 125 -7.23 -0.55 -0.62
C LEU A 125 -8.06 -1.69 0.00
N VAL A 126 -8.63 -2.56 -0.83
CA VAL A 126 -9.42 -3.70 -0.34
C VAL A 126 -8.55 -4.62 0.53
N LEU A 127 -7.36 -4.95 0.05
CA LEU A 127 -6.42 -5.80 0.81
C LEU A 127 -6.03 -5.15 2.13
N TYR A 128 -5.79 -3.85 2.13
CA TYR A 128 -5.43 -3.11 3.33
C TYR A 128 -6.54 -3.13 4.37
N VAL A 129 -7.79 -2.90 3.94
CA VAL A 129 -8.96 -2.97 4.83
C VAL A 129 -9.13 -4.38 5.40
N VAL A 130 -8.94 -5.41 4.58
CA VAL A 130 -9.01 -6.81 5.04
C VAL A 130 -7.92 -7.10 6.08
N VAL A 131 -6.71 -6.61 5.87
CA VAL A 131 -5.61 -6.77 6.83
C VAL A 131 -5.95 -6.09 8.16
N ILE A 132 -6.50 -4.88 8.13
CA ILE A 132 -6.92 -4.17 9.34
C ILE A 132 -7.95 -4.99 10.10
N TYR A 133 -8.91 -5.58 9.38
CA TYR A 133 -9.92 -6.44 10.00
C TYR A 133 -9.26 -7.62 10.74
N PHE A 134 -8.33 -8.32 10.09
CA PHE A 134 -7.64 -9.45 10.72
C PHE A 134 -6.75 -9.01 11.88
N MET A 135 -6.20 -7.80 11.84
CA MET A 135 -5.41 -7.27 12.95
C MET A 135 -6.28 -6.94 14.17
N LYS A 136 -7.50 -6.48 13.93
CA LYS A 136 -8.45 -6.19 15.02
C LYS A 136 -9.04 -7.48 15.61
N PHE A 137 -9.25 -8.50 14.80
CA PHE A 137 -9.89 -9.75 15.20
C PHE A 137 -8.97 -10.94 14.94
N PRO A 138 -7.85 -11.05 15.68
CA PRO A 138 -6.93 -12.17 15.48
C PRO A 138 -7.52 -13.49 15.95
N PHE A 139 -7.05 -14.59 15.33
CA PHE A 139 -7.42 -15.93 15.75
C PHE A 139 -6.41 -16.42 16.76
N TYR A 140 -6.76 -16.37 18.03
CA TYR A 140 -5.89 -16.87 19.09
C TYR A 140 -6.03 -18.40 19.22
N LYS A 141 -4.96 -19.03 19.69
CA LYS A 141 -5.01 -20.44 20.09
C LYS A 141 -5.86 -20.59 21.35
N LEU A 142 -6.68 -21.62 21.36
CA LEU A 142 -7.52 -21.93 22.52
C LEU A 142 -6.76 -22.75 23.55
#